data_cd42bf113a1bafea607e963e93c7b326
#
_entry.id   cd42bf113a1bafea607e963e93c7b326
#
_cell.length_a   1.000
_cell.length_b   1.000
_cell.length_c   1.000
_cell.angle_alpha   90.00
_cell.angle_beta   90.00
_cell.angle_gamma   90.00
#
_symmetry.space_group_name_H-M   'P 1'
#
loop_
_entity.id
_entity.type
_entity.pdbx_description
1 polymer ?
#
loop_
_entity_poly.entity_id
_entity_poly.type
_entity_poly.pdbx_seq_one_letter_code
_entity_poly.pdbx_strand_id
1 'polypeptide(L)'
;ERDVLQEKIDDWHRQNRDQGHDADAYKKFLFEIGYLTDQNTEFEVSTANVDSEICSQAGPQLVVPVKNARFALNAANARWGSLYDALYGTDAISEEDGAERAGGYNPIRGQKVIKFSKNFLDCVCPLNNGSHQDVTLYQIEDGGLRAQLNDGSVLSLKNPDQLKGYLGDAAEPSNVLI
;
A
#
# COMPACT_ATOMS: atom_id res chain seq x y z
N GLU A 1 36.53 12.27 3.36
CA GLU A 1 35.79 11.72 4.53
C GLU A 1 35.61 10.21 4.38
N ARG A 2 34.99 9.72 3.28
CA ARG A 2 34.76 8.30 3.03
C ARG A 2 36.05 7.46 3.15
N ASP A 3 37.13 7.87 2.51
CA ASP A 3 38.38 7.10 2.49
C ASP A 3 39.03 7.02 3.89
N VAL A 4 38.90 8.07 4.68
CA VAL A 4 39.36 8.10 6.09
C VAL A 4 38.56 7.13 6.95
N LEU A 5 37.24 7.08 6.77
CA LEU A 5 36.39 6.13 7.51
C LEU A 5 36.68 4.69 7.09
N GLN A 6 36.90 4.45 5.79
CA GLN A 6 37.26 3.12 5.27
C GLN A 6 38.59 2.64 5.86
N GLU A 7 39.60 3.50 5.91
CA GLU A 7 40.92 3.17 6.48
C GLU A 7 40.78 2.77 7.97
N LYS A 8 40.02 3.51 8.75
CA LYS A 8 39.75 3.18 10.17
C LYS A 8 39.06 1.83 10.31
N ILE A 9 38.06 1.53 9.47
CA ILE A 9 37.34 0.26 9.48
C ILE A 9 38.26 -0.90 9.10
N ASP A 10 39.07 -0.73 8.07
CA ASP A 10 40.04 -1.75 7.63
C ASP A 10 41.08 -2.02 8.71
N ASP A 11 41.56 -0.97 9.41
CA ASP A 11 42.49 -1.12 10.54
C ASP A 11 41.87 -1.87 11.70
N TRP A 12 40.62 -1.57 12.04
CA TRP A 12 39.90 -2.29 13.09
C TRP A 12 39.80 -3.78 12.75
N HIS A 13 39.42 -4.13 11.54
CA HIS A 13 39.33 -5.52 11.11
C HIS A 13 40.70 -6.23 11.07
N ARG A 14 41.76 -5.53 10.71
CA ARG A 14 43.13 -6.11 10.75
C ARG A 14 43.56 -6.41 12.18
N GLN A 15 43.26 -5.52 13.12
CA GLN A 15 43.65 -5.66 14.54
C GLN A 15 42.83 -6.74 15.26
N ASN A 16 41.58 -6.97 14.86
CA ASN A 16 40.67 -7.91 15.53
C ASN A 16 40.51 -9.23 14.75
N ARG A 17 41.31 -9.46 13.72
CA ARG A 17 41.19 -10.61 12.82
C ARG A 17 41.19 -11.97 13.53
N ASP A 18 41.98 -12.11 14.57
CA ASP A 18 42.22 -13.36 15.28
C ASP A 18 41.39 -13.52 16.58
N GLN A 19 40.56 -12.54 16.92
CA GLN A 19 39.80 -12.50 18.18
C GLN A 19 38.35 -12.97 18.08
N GLY A 20 37.94 -13.44 16.91
CA GLY A 20 36.51 -13.73 16.66
C GLY A 20 35.67 -12.44 16.47
N HIS A 21 34.48 -12.59 15.95
CA HIS A 21 33.60 -11.44 15.69
C HIS A 21 32.82 -11.05 16.95
N ASP A 22 33.11 -9.89 17.50
CA ASP A 22 32.33 -9.23 18.55
C ASP A 22 31.48 -8.10 17.94
N ALA A 23 30.21 -8.37 17.76
CA ALA A 23 29.27 -7.44 17.11
C ALA A 23 29.04 -6.16 17.94
N ASP A 24 29.03 -6.27 19.25
CA ASP A 24 28.80 -5.13 20.16
C ASP A 24 30.01 -4.20 20.21
N ALA A 25 31.22 -4.76 20.31
CA ALA A 25 32.45 -4.01 20.23
C ALA A 25 32.61 -3.30 18.87
N TYR A 26 32.26 -3.99 17.76
CA TYR A 26 32.29 -3.39 16.43
C TYR A 26 31.28 -2.25 16.28
N LYS A 27 30.05 -2.44 16.74
CA LYS A 27 29.03 -1.40 16.72
C LYS A 27 29.46 -0.15 17.50
N LYS A 28 30.03 -0.35 18.70
CA LYS A 28 30.57 0.73 19.51
C LYS A 28 31.67 1.50 18.79
N PHE A 29 32.61 0.80 18.17
CA PHE A 29 33.65 1.40 17.34
C PHE A 29 33.08 2.24 16.18
N LEU A 30 32.04 1.76 15.48
CA LEU A 30 31.41 2.50 14.40
C LEU A 30 30.76 3.81 14.87
N PHE A 31 30.22 3.86 16.10
CA PHE A 31 29.76 5.09 16.71
C PHE A 31 30.93 6.03 17.07
N GLU A 32 31.99 5.48 17.64
CA GLU A 32 33.19 6.27 18.04
C GLU A 32 33.86 6.97 16.87
N ILE A 33 33.92 6.33 15.70
CA ILE A 33 34.51 6.94 14.49
C ILE A 33 33.55 7.87 13.74
N GLY A 34 32.27 7.95 14.17
CA GLY A 34 31.22 8.76 13.53
C GLY A 34 30.65 8.14 12.24
N TYR A 35 30.84 6.83 12.01
CA TYR A 35 30.21 6.11 10.92
C TYR A 35 28.72 5.86 11.21
N LEU A 36 28.38 5.50 12.43
CA LEU A 36 27.03 5.46 12.94
C LEU A 36 26.75 6.69 13.78
N THR A 37 25.55 7.22 13.64
CA THR A 37 25.02 8.31 14.47
C THR A 37 23.80 7.83 15.23
N ASP A 38 23.49 8.47 16.36
CA ASP A 38 22.28 8.17 17.11
C ASP A 38 21.05 8.38 16.20
N GLN A 39 20.12 7.44 16.26
CA GLN A 39 18.84 7.62 15.62
C GLN A 39 18.05 8.68 16.39
N ASN A 40 17.73 9.78 15.71
CA ASN A 40 16.69 10.67 16.20
C ASN A 40 15.38 9.91 16.21
N THR A 41 14.84 9.64 17.38
CA THR A 41 13.58 8.91 17.56
C THR A 41 12.36 9.76 17.21
N GLU A 42 12.52 11.08 17.15
CA GLU A 42 11.46 12.03 16.83
C GLU A 42 11.98 13.06 15.82
N PHE A 43 11.57 12.91 14.58
CA PHE A 43 11.73 13.96 13.58
C PHE A 43 10.48 14.03 12.70
N GLU A 44 10.07 15.22 12.35
CA GLU A 44 9.03 15.47 11.38
C GLU A 44 9.65 16.02 10.10
N VAL A 45 9.25 15.46 8.98
CA VAL A 45 9.57 16.02 7.67
C VAL A 45 8.49 17.05 7.32
N SER A 46 8.86 18.31 7.30
CA SER A 46 7.98 19.39 6.84
C SER A 46 8.24 19.66 5.36
N THR A 47 7.19 19.83 4.59
CA THR A 47 7.25 20.22 3.19
C THR A 47 6.52 21.55 2.99
N ALA A 48 7.00 22.38 2.06
CA ALA A 48 6.35 23.62 1.67
C ALA A 48 6.28 23.70 0.14
N ASN A 49 5.25 24.37 -0.37
CA ASN A 49 5.04 24.59 -1.80
C ASN A 49 4.95 23.28 -2.63
N VAL A 50 4.38 22.22 -2.03
CA VAL A 50 4.13 20.96 -2.73
C VAL A 50 2.88 21.13 -3.60
N ASP A 51 2.96 20.64 -4.84
CA ASP A 51 1.81 20.65 -5.74
C ASP A 51 0.62 19.91 -5.11
N SER A 52 -0.58 20.46 -5.27
CA SER A 52 -1.79 19.91 -4.67
C SER A 52 -2.07 18.46 -5.09
N GLU A 53 -1.68 18.09 -6.30
CA GLU A 53 -1.79 16.74 -6.83
C GLU A 53 -0.93 15.73 -6.07
N ILE A 54 0.18 16.17 -5.48
CA ILE A 54 1.09 15.33 -4.70
C ILE A 54 0.68 15.29 -3.24
N CYS A 55 0.31 16.45 -2.65
CA CYS A 55 0.02 16.53 -1.21
C CYS A 55 -1.40 16.11 -0.84
N SER A 56 -2.37 16.18 -1.77
CA SER A 56 -3.78 15.89 -1.51
C SER A 56 -4.31 14.61 -2.18
N GLN A 57 -3.55 14.02 -3.09
CA GLN A 57 -3.89 12.75 -3.73
C GLN A 57 -2.91 11.66 -3.29
N ALA A 58 -3.23 10.98 -2.20
CA ALA A 58 -2.52 9.76 -1.82
C ALA A 58 -3.01 8.59 -2.68
N GLY A 59 -2.10 7.81 -3.24
CA GLY A 59 -2.44 6.59 -3.98
C GLY A 59 -1.28 6.03 -4.78
N PRO A 60 -1.39 4.78 -5.25
CA PRO A 60 -0.37 4.16 -6.09
C PRO A 60 -0.21 4.95 -7.38
N GLN A 61 1.02 5.31 -7.71
CA GLN A 61 1.35 5.96 -8.97
C GLN A 61 1.61 4.90 -10.03
N LEU A 62 0.92 5.01 -11.16
CA LEU A 62 1.15 4.16 -12.33
C LEU A 62 1.94 4.96 -13.37
N VAL A 63 3.03 4.37 -13.85
CA VAL A 63 3.83 4.95 -14.94
C VAL A 63 3.27 4.46 -16.26
N VAL A 64 2.76 5.39 -17.06
CA VAL A 64 2.15 5.07 -18.37
C VAL A 64 2.59 6.06 -19.44
N PRO A 65 2.63 5.66 -20.73
CA PRO A 65 2.87 6.57 -21.83
C PRO A 65 1.73 7.58 -21.97
N VAL A 66 1.98 8.85 -21.70
CA VAL A 66 0.97 9.93 -21.78
C VAL A 66 0.63 10.37 -23.21
N LYS A 67 1.44 9.97 -24.20
CA LYS A 67 1.19 10.28 -25.62
C LYS A 67 -0.07 9.60 -26.19
N ASN A 68 -0.60 8.61 -25.50
CA ASN A 68 -1.83 7.93 -25.89
C ASN A 68 -2.83 7.96 -24.72
N ALA A 69 -3.87 8.76 -24.88
CA ALA A 69 -4.92 8.93 -23.87
C ALA A 69 -5.56 7.60 -23.43
N ARG A 70 -5.65 6.61 -24.33
CA ARG A 70 -6.18 5.28 -24.01
C ARG A 70 -5.36 4.61 -22.90
N PHE A 71 -4.02 4.67 -22.95
CA PHE A 71 -3.17 4.06 -21.91
C PHE A 71 -3.38 4.75 -20.57
N ALA A 72 -3.46 6.09 -20.53
CA ALA A 72 -3.69 6.82 -19.29
C ALA A 72 -5.07 6.51 -18.69
N LEU A 73 -6.11 6.47 -19.51
CA LEU A 73 -7.47 6.13 -19.06
C LEU A 73 -7.58 4.68 -18.57
N ASN A 74 -6.99 3.74 -19.30
CA ASN A 74 -6.97 2.33 -18.87
C ASN A 74 -6.20 2.14 -17.55
N ALA A 75 -5.07 2.81 -17.37
CA ALA A 75 -4.31 2.78 -16.13
C ALA A 75 -5.11 3.35 -14.95
N ALA A 76 -5.80 4.48 -15.15
CA ALA A 76 -6.67 5.04 -14.13
C ALA A 76 -7.81 4.09 -13.73
N ASN A 77 -8.45 3.45 -14.71
CA ASN A 77 -9.53 2.48 -14.48
C ASN A 77 -9.03 1.17 -13.85
N ALA A 78 -7.76 0.80 -14.07
CA ALA A 78 -7.17 -0.44 -13.57
C ALA A 78 -6.55 -0.32 -12.16
N ARG A 79 -6.64 0.83 -11.49
CA ARG A 79 -5.98 1.06 -10.18
C ARG A 79 -6.35 0.02 -9.13
N TRP A 80 -7.61 -0.31 -9.00
CA TRP A 80 -8.06 -1.31 -8.04
C TRP A 80 -7.56 -2.71 -8.40
N GLY A 81 -7.59 -3.09 -9.67
CA GLY A 81 -6.99 -4.33 -10.17
C GLY A 81 -5.48 -4.39 -9.91
N SER A 82 -4.77 -3.26 -10.11
CA SER A 82 -3.34 -3.18 -9.81
C SER A 82 -3.03 -3.35 -8.31
N LEU A 83 -3.91 -2.90 -7.42
CA LEU A 83 -3.79 -3.18 -5.98
C LEU A 83 -3.90 -4.68 -5.71
N TYR A 84 -4.88 -5.36 -6.31
CA TYR A 84 -5.03 -6.82 -6.18
C TYR A 84 -3.79 -7.56 -6.66
N ASP A 85 -3.27 -7.20 -7.84
CA ASP A 85 -2.06 -7.80 -8.40
C ASP A 85 -0.83 -7.57 -7.50
N ALA A 86 -0.69 -6.36 -6.97
CA ALA A 86 0.41 -6.04 -6.04
C ALA A 86 0.31 -6.83 -4.74
N LEU A 87 -0.87 -6.92 -4.13
CA LEU A 87 -1.11 -7.71 -2.92
C LEU A 87 -0.88 -9.21 -3.16
N TYR A 88 -1.32 -9.71 -4.32
CA TYR A 88 -1.15 -11.12 -4.65
C TYR A 88 0.30 -11.48 -4.96
N GLY A 89 1.02 -10.61 -5.66
CA GLY A 89 2.38 -10.88 -6.17
C GLY A 89 3.51 -10.59 -5.17
N THR A 90 3.25 -9.86 -4.09
CA THR A 90 4.29 -9.44 -3.12
C THR A 90 4.14 -10.15 -1.77
N ASP A 91 5.04 -9.85 -0.84
CA ASP A 91 5.02 -10.34 0.54
C ASP A 91 4.06 -9.57 1.47
N ALA A 92 3.28 -8.62 0.93
CA ALA A 92 2.22 -7.93 1.68
C ALA A 92 1.17 -8.89 2.24
N ILE A 93 0.91 -9.99 1.55
CA ILE A 93 0.09 -11.11 2.03
C ILE A 93 1.01 -12.29 2.35
N SER A 94 0.99 -12.74 3.62
CA SER A 94 1.76 -13.90 4.08
C SER A 94 1.46 -15.15 3.24
N GLU A 95 2.47 -15.99 3.05
CA GLU A 95 2.35 -17.30 2.39
C GLU A 95 1.91 -18.42 3.34
N GLU A 96 1.69 -18.13 4.61
CA GLU A 96 1.25 -19.09 5.60
C GLU A 96 -0.17 -19.60 5.33
N ASP A 97 -0.52 -20.71 5.98
CA ASP A 97 -1.85 -21.35 5.94
C ASP A 97 -2.31 -21.71 4.51
N GLY A 98 -1.40 -22.18 3.67
CA GLY A 98 -1.71 -22.63 2.32
C GLY A 98 -1.84 -21.51 1.30
N ALA A 99 -1.35 -20.31 1.61
CA ALA A 99 -1.42 -19.13 0.73
C ALA A 99 -0.14 -18.90 -0.09
N GLU A 100 0.61 -19.94 -0.39
CA GLU A 100 1.88 -19.87 -1.14
C GLU A 100 1.66 -19.37 -2.57
N ARG A 101 2.67 -18.66 -3.08
CA ARG A 101 2.78 -18.22 -4.48
C ARG A 101 3.47 -19.30 -5.31
N ALA A 102 2.75 -20.31 -5.74
CA ALA A 102 3.31 -21.40 -6.51
C ALA A 102 2.60 -21.58 -7.86
N GLY A 103 3.29 -21.29 -8.97
CA GLY A 103 3.01 -21.76 -10.34
C GLY A 103 1.66 -21.45 -10.96
N GLY A 104 0.62 -21.12 -10.20
CA GLY A 104 -0.74 -20.84 -10.66
C GLY A 104 -1.55 -20.03 -9.66
N TYR A 105 -2.80 -19.75 -9.98
CA TYR A 105 -3.69 -19.04 -9.06
C TYR A 105 -4.01 -19.89 -7.83
N ASN A 106 -3.72 -19.33 -6.66
CA ASN A 106 -4.05 -19.92 -5.36
C ASN A 106 -5.32 -19.27 -4.80
N PRO A 107 -6.46 -19.99 -4.69
CA PRO A 107 -7.71 -19.41 -4.22
C PRO A 107 -7.67 -18.97 -2.75
N ILE A 108 -6.88 -19.65 -1.88
CA ILE A 108 -6.72 -19.27 -0.48
C ILE A 108 -6.03 -17.90 -0.41
N ARG A 109 -4.96 -17.73 -1.19
CA ARG A 109 -4.27 -16.44 -1.29
C ARG A 109 -5.18 -15.37 -1.87
N GLY A 110 -5.93 -15.68 -2.92
CA GLY A 110 -6.90 -14.77 -3.53
C GLY A 110 -7.93 -14.27 -2.51
N GLN A 111 -8.45 -15.14 -1.65
CA GLN A 111 -9.37 -14.75 -0.56
C GLN A 111 -8.71 -13.82 0.46
N LYS A 112 -7.45 -14.07 0.84
CA LYS A 112 -6.70 -13.16 1.73
C LYS A 112 -6.52 -11.76 1.10
N VAL A 113 -6.25 -11.70 -0.21
CA VAL A 113 -6.16 -10.43 -0.97
C VAL A 113 -7.49 -9.69 -0.97
N ILE A 114 -8.59 -10.38 -1.30
CA ILE A 114 -9.94 -9.79 -1.30
C ILE A 114 -10.30 -9.26 0.10
N LYS A 115 -10.03 -10.04 1.14
CA LYS A 115 -10.29 -9.64 2.52
C LYS A 115 -9.48 -8.40 2.91
N PHE A 116 -8.20 -8.37 2.56
CA PHE A 116 -7.35 -7.19 2.81
C PHE A 116 -7.91 -5.95 2.12
N SER A 117 -8.27 -6.06 0.84
CA SER A 117 -8.79 -4.95 0.06
C SER A 117 -10.14 -4.44 0.57
N LYS A 118 -11.03 -5.32 0.99
CA LYS A 118 -12.30 -4.94 1.61
C LYS A 118 -12.12 -4.29 2.98
N ASN A 119 -11.18 -4.76 3.80
CA ASN A 119 -10.79 -4.10 5.05
C ASN A 119 -10.21 -2.70 4.79
N PHE A 120 -9.44 -2.54 3.73
CA PHE A 120 -8.93 -1.23 3.33
C PHE A 120 -10.08 -0.27 2.98
N LEU A 121 -11.10 -0.73 2.25
CA LEU A 121 -12.30 0.07 2.00
C LEU A 121 -13.02 0.45 3.30
N ASP A 122 -13.14 -0.46 4.26
CA ASP A 122 -13.74 -0.14 5.56
C ASP A 122 -12.99 0.97 6.32
N CYS A 123 -11.67 1.07 6.10
CA CYS A 123 -10.86 2.13 6.71
C CYS A 123 -10.99 3.47 5.99
N VAL A 124 -10.94 3.47 4.65
CA VAL A 124 -10.83 4.71 3.87
C VAL A 124 -12.17 5.24 3.36
N CYS A 125 -13.14 4.37 3.17
CA CYS A 125 -14.45 4.68 2.63
C CYS A 125 -15.54 3.86 3.34
N PRO A 126 -15.69 4.00 4.67
CA PRO A 126 -16.58 3.16 5.45
C PRO A 126 -18.05 3.34 5.06
N LEU A 127 -18.80 2.27 5.20
CA LEU A 127 -20.26 2.32 5.18
C LEU A 127 -20.79 2.96 6.46
N ASN A 128 -22.02 3.45 6.44
CA ASN A 128 -22.68 4.04 7.62
C ASN A 128 -22.86 3.02 8.75
N ASN A 129 -22.91 1.74 8.42
CA ASN A 129 -22.91 0.60 9.33
C ASN A 129 -22.37 -0.63 8.57
N GLY A 130 -21.93 -1.69 9.27
CA GLY A 130 -21.44 -2.93 8.64
C GLY A 130 -20.07 -2.80 7.98
N SER A 131 -19.77 -3.72 7.06
CA SER A 131 -18.47 -3.87 6.41
C SER A 131 -18.63 -4.13 4.93
N HIS A 132 -17.66 -3.66 4.13
CA HIS A 132 -17.53 -4.03 2.73
C HIS A 132 -17.30 -5.54 2.54
N GLN A 133 -16.91 -6.28 3.59
CA GLN A 133 -16.77 -7.74 3.54
C GLN A 133 -18.08 -8.43 3.13
N ASP A 134 -19.20 -7.91 3.59
CA ASP A 134 -20.53 -8.50 3.46
C ASP A 134 -21.29 -7.98 2.22
N VAL A 135 -20.69 -7.04 1.47
CA VAL A 135 -21.33 -6.46 0.29
C VAL A 135 -21.29 -7.44 -0.88
N THR A 136 -22.45 -7.66 -1.47
CA THR A 136 -22.67 -8.48 -2.66
C THR A 136 -22.85 -7.67 -3.93
N LEU A 137 -23.42 -6.47 -3.82
CA LEU A 137 -23.70 -5.61 -4.97
C LEU A 137 -23.57 -4.14 -4.56
N TYR A 138 -22.96 -3.34 -5.45
CA TYR A 138 -22.99 -1.88 -5.39
C TYR A 138 -23.91 -1.34 -6.47
N GLN A 139 -24.71 -0.35 -6.10
CA GLN A 139 -25.65 0.34 -6.99
C GLN A 139 -25.56 1.84 -6.77
N ILE A 140 -26.02 2.61 -7.75
CA ILE A 140 -26.15 4.06 -7.60
C ILE A 140 -27.66 4.37 -7.60
N GLU A 141 -28.13 4.99 -6.56
CA GLU A 141 -29.51 5.42 -6.40
C GLU A 141 -29.54 6.82 -5.80
N ASP A 142 -30.37 7.69 -6.37
CA ASP A 142 -30.49 9.10 -5.96
C ASP A 142 -29.15 9.85 -5.85
N GLY A 143 -28.20 9.51 -6.74
CA GLY A 143 -26.85 10.11 -6.75
C GLY A 143 -25.93 9.62 -5.62
N GLY A 144 -26.32 8.62 -4.84
CA GLY A 144 -25.55 8.01 -3.75
C GLY A 144 -25.18 6.55 -4.02
N LEU A 145 -24.10 6.08 -3.41
CA LEU A 145 -23.72 4.67 -3.44
C LEU A 145 -24.61 3.88 -2.47
N ARG A 146 -25.18 2.80 -2.96
CA ARG A 146 -25.92 1.78 -2.19
C ARG A 146 -25.14 0.48 -2.21
N ALA A 147 -24.89 -0.07 -1.05
CA ALA A 147 -24.20 -1.33 -0.84
C ALA A 147 -25.19 -2.36 -0.31
N GLN A 148 -25.56 -3.34 -1.13
CA GLN A 148 -26.43 -4.44 -0.72
C GLN A 148 -25.61 -5.52 -0.03
N LEU A 149 -26.02 -5.93 1.16
CA LEU A 149 -25.35 -6.96 1.95
C LEU A 149 -25.92 -8.36 1.67
N ASN A 150 -25.24 -9.38 2.18
CA ASN A 150 -25.66 -10.79 2.09
C ASN A 150 -27.03 -11.05 2.72
N ASP A 151 -27.44 -10.30 3.72
CA ASP A 151 -28.73 -10.41 4.41
C ASP A 151 -29.87 -9.65 3.71
N GLY A 152 -29.57 -9.01 2.58
CA GLY A 152 -30.49 -8.19 1.82
C GLY A 152 -30.64 -6.75 2.31
N SER A 153 -29.98 -6.37 3.40
CA SER A 153 -29.95 -4.98 3.84
C SER A 153 -29.16 -4.09 2.88
N VAL A 154 -29.52 -2.81 2.81
CA VAL A 154 -28.87 -1.83 1.92
C VAL A 154 -28.29 -0.71 2.77
N LEU A 155 -27.00 -0.48 2.62
CA LEU A 155 -26.24 0.54 3.32
C LEU A 155 -25.76 1.62 2.37
N SER A 156 -25.38 2.77 2.93
CA SER A 156 -24.78 3.89 2.20
C SER A 156 -23.36 4.16 2.72
N LEU A 157 -22.60 4.95 1.98
CA LEU A 157 -21.36 5.48 2.51
C LEU A 157 -21.61 6.32 3.77
N LYS A 158 -20.72 6.22 4.74
CA LYS A 158 -20.73 7.08 5.93
C LYS A 158 -20.55 8.55 5.58
N ASN A 159 -19.71 8.82 4.58
CA ASN A 159 -19.54 10.13 3.97
C ASN A 159 -19.97 10.06 2.49
N PRO A 160 -21.17 10.54 2.13
CA PRO A 160 -21.66 10.50 0.75
C PRO A 160 -20.77 11.27 -0.25
N ASP A 161 -20.06 12.31 0.20
CA ASP A 161 -19.19 13.14 -0.64
C ASP A 161 -17.97 12.39 -1.18
N GLN A 162 -17.69 11.20 -0.67
CA GLN A 162 -16.63 10.34 -1.19
C GLN A 162 -16.98 9.75 -2.57
N LEU A 163 -18.28 9.60 -2.89
CA LEU A 163 -18.67 9.21 -4.25
C LEU A 163 -18.40 10.35 -5.21
N LYS A 164 -17.52 10.12 -6.19
CA LYS A 164 -17.14 11.11 -7.22
C LYS A 164 -17.76 10.82 -8.58
N GLY A 165 -18.20 9.59 -8.81
CA GLY A 165 -18.83 9.20 -10.05
C GLY A 165 -18.89 7.69 -10.24
N TYR A 166 -19.44 7.28 -11.37
CA TYR A 166 -19.51 5.86 -11.75
C TYR A 166 -19.52 5.74 -13.28
N LEU A 167 -19.24 4.53 -13.76
CA LEU A 167 -19.34 4.15 -15.17
C LEU A 167 -20.29 2.97 -15.33
N GLY A 168 -21.02 2.94 -16.44
CA GLY A 168 -21.96 1.87 -16.74
C GLY A 168 -23.37 2.14 -16.24
N ASP A 169 -24.15 1.07 -16.02
CA ASP A 169 -25.51 1.16 -15.50
C ASP A 169 -25.51 1.51 -14.00
N ALA A 170 -26.40 2.38 -13.58
CA ALA A 170 -26.55 2.75 -12.17
C ALA A 170 -26.94 1.55 -11.28
N ALA A 171 -27.70 0.60 -11.83
CA ALA A 171 -28.11 -0.61 -11.11
C ALA A 171 -26.95 -1.63 -10.97
N GLU A 172 -25.98 -1.60 -11.89
CA GLU A 172 -24.81 -2.48 -11.88
C GLU A 172 -23.60 -1.72 -12.48
N PRO A 173 -23.03 -0.77 -11.76
CA PRO A 173 -21.94 0.05 -12.27
C PRO A 173 -20.70 -0.81 -12.53
N SER A 174 -20.10 -0.65 -13.70
CA SER A 174 -18.85 -1.33 -14.04
C SER A 174 -17.66 -0.79 -13.24
N ASN A 175 -17.70 0.48 -12.86
CA ASN A 175 -16.71 1.14 -12.00
C ASN A 175 -17.40 2.16 -11.11
N VAL A 176 -16.91 2.28 -9.88
CA VAL A 176 -17.30 3.32 -8.93
C VAL A 176 -16.04 4.10 -8.54
N LEU A 177 -16.11 5.42 -8.60
CA LEU A 177 -15.04 6.33 -8.18
C LEU A 177 -15.40 6.88 -6.79
N ILE A 178 -14.54 6.54 -5.82
CA ILE A 178 -14.65 6.94 -4.41
C ILE A 178 -13.30 7.42 -3.91
#